data_524610774b1a8f98f2023bba617df0f9
#
_entry.id   524610774b1a8f98f2023bba617df0f9
#
_cell.length_a   1.000
_cell.length_b   1.000
_cell.length_c   1.000
_cell.angle_alpha   90.00
_cell.angle_beta   90.00
_cell.angle_gamma   90.00
#
_symmetry.space_group_name_H-M   'P 1'
#
loop_
_entity.id
_entity.type
_entity.pdbx_description
1 polymer ?
#
loop_
_entity_poly.entity_id
_entity_poly.type
_entity_poly.pdbx_seq_one_letter_code
_entity_poly.pdbx_strand_id
1 'polypeptide(L)'
;MLVTPTCCDPFYRRAVRVSMGTVFQVPWARIGEDAADWPQKGVERLHALGFRTAAMALTDDSVSIDDAQLAAEPRLAIVLGTEGDGLSPRTIAACDYTVKIPMAHGVDSLNVAAASAVAFWQLRAK
;
A
#
# COMPACT_ATOMS: atom_id res chain seq x y z
N MET A 1 3.70 3.12 -9.78
CA MET A 1 3.53 1.98 -8.83
C MET A 1 4.90 1.45 -8.45
N LEU A 2 5.12 1.11 -7.19
CA LEU A 2 6.34 0.47 -6.73
C LEU A 2 6.03 -0.94 -6.25
N VAL A 3 6.89 -1.89 -6.58
CA VAL A 3 6.77 -3.26 -6.10
C VAL A 3 7.94 -3.59 -5.20
N THR A 4 7.66 -4.27 -4.08
CA THR A 4 8.68 -4.67 -3.11
C THR A 4 9.50 -5.84 -3.65
N PRO A 5 10.70 -6.12 -3.09
CA PRO A 5 11.59 -7.15 -3.66
C PRO A 5 11.00 -8.55 -3.79
N THR A 6 10.09 -8.92 -2.87
CA THR A 6 9.47 -10.26 -2.88
C THR A 6 8.11 -10.30 -3.57
N CYS A 7 7.65 -9.17 -4.10
CA CYS A 7 6.40 -9.10 -4.84
C CYS A 7 6.54 -9.83 -6.18
N CYS A 8 5.45 -10.42 -6.66
CA CYS A 8 5.42 -11.01 -7.99
C CYS A 8 5.71 -9.98 -9.07
N ASP A 9 6.33 -10.43 -10.16
CA ASP A 9 6.54 -9.59 -11.33
C ASP A 9 5.20 -9.15 -11.91
N PRO A 10 4.92 -7.84 -12.07
CA PRO A 10 3.67 -7.39 -12.69
C PRO A 10 3.44 -7.89 -14.11
N PHE A 11 4.49 -8.23 -14.84
CA PHE A 11 4.39 -8.78 -16.20
C PHE A 11 4.27 -10.30 -16.24
N TYR A 12 4.20 -10.93 -15.10
CA TYR A 12 3.94 -12.36 -15.03
C TYR A 12 2.55 -12.68 -15.62
N ARG A 13 2.44 -13.79 -16.32
CA ARG A 13 1.27 -14.12 -17.16
C ARG A 13 -0.08 -13.96 -16.46
N ARG A 14 -0.20 -14.47 -15.24
CA ARG A 14 -1.45 -14.38 -14.48
C ARG A 14 -1.79 -12.94 -14.11
N ALA A 15 -0.79 -12.14 -13.71
CA ALA A 15 -1.00 -10.74 -13.37
C ALA A 15 -1.47 -9.94 -14.60
N VAL A 16 -0.88 -10.16 -15.75
CA VAL A 16 -1.30 -9.54 -17.01
C VAL A 16 -2.73 -9.93 -17.35
N ARG A 17 -3.06 -11.20 -17.21
CA ARG A 17 -4.40 -11.73 -17.53
C ARG A 17 -5.48 -11.16 -16.62
N VAL A 18 -5.26 -11.18 -15.29
CA VAL A 18 -6.28 -10.71 -14.33
C VAL A 18 -6.45 -9.20 -14.35
N SER A 19 -5.42 -8.46 -14.77
CA SER A 19 -5.50 -7.01 -14.94
C SER A 19 -6.11 -6.61 -16.28
N MET A 20 -6.44 -7.58 -17.13
CA MET A 20 -6.93 -7.33 -18.50
C MET A 20 -5.95 -6.45 -19.31
N GLY A 21 -4.65 -6.62 -19.05
CA GLY A 21 -3.61 -5.86 -19.74
C GLY A 21 -3.39 -4.45 -19.22
N THR A 22 -4.14 -4.00 -18.22
CA THR A 22 -3.98 -2.63 -17.68
C THR A 22 -2.63 -2.42 -17.02
N VAL A 23 -1.95 -3.49 -16.58
CA VAL A 23 -0.61 -3.42 -16.04
C VAL A 23 0.40 -2.76 -17.00
N PHE A 24 0.17 -2.86 -18.30
CA PHE A 24 1.01 -2.19 -19.30
C PHE A 24 0.80 -0.69 -19.38
N GLN A 25 -0.27 -0.18 -18.78
CA GLN A 25 -0.61 1.25 -18.78
C GLN A 25 -0.11 1.97 -17.52
N VAL A 26 0.33 1.23 -16.51
CA VAL A 26 0.79 1.80 -15.24
C VAL A 26 2.30 1.65 -15.14
N PRO A 27 3.07 2.76 -15.09
CA PRO A 27 4.50 2.67 -14.86
C PRO A 27 4.79 2.01 -13.52
N TRP A 28 5.77 1.11 -13.48
CA TRP A 28 6.17 0.48 -12.23
C TRP A 28 7.68 0.28 -12.16
N ALA A 29 8.19 0.16 -10.93
CA ALA A 29 9.59 -0.12 -10.65
C ALA A 29 9.70 -0.93 -9.36
N ARG A 30 10.79 -1.68 -9.21
CA ARG A 30 11.09 -2.32 -7.93
C ARG A 30 11.75 -1.34 -6.98
N ILE A 31 11.32 -1.38 -5.72
CA ILE A 31 11.98 -0.65 -4.66
C ILE A 31 12.84 -1.65 -3.86
N GLY A 32 14.15 -1.61 -4.09
CA GLY A 32 15.09 -2.55 -3.51
C GLY A 32 15.36 -3.77 -4.41
N GLU A 33 16.41 -4.53 -4.10
CA GLU A 33 16.83 -5.71 -4.85
C GLU A 33 16.60 -6.99 -4.06
N ASP A 34 16.89 -6.97 -2.75
CA ASP A 34 16.79 -8.11 -1.86
C ASP A 34 15.62 -7.95 -0.89
N ALA A 35 15.10 -9.08 -0.38
CA ALA A 35 14.06 -9.07 0.64
C ALA A 35 14.45 -8.23 1.87
N ALA A 36 15.75 -8.18 2.20
CA ALA A 36 16.27 -7.38 3.31
C ALA A 36 16.17 -5.87 3.08
N ASP A 37 15.96 -5.42 1.85
CA ASP A 37 15.81 -4.00 1.53
C ASP A 37 14.42 -3.45 1.88
N TRP A 38 13.51 -4.32 2.23
CA TRP A 38 12.17 -3.92 2.65
C TRP A 38 11.86 -4.49 4.05
N PRO A 39 11.20 -3.74 4.97
CA PRO A 39 10.64 -2.39 4.72
C PRO A 39 11.60 -1.22 4.95
N GLN A 40 12.65 -1.38 5.74
CA GLN A 40 13.40 -0.23 6.27
C GLN A 40 14.07 0.62 5.21
N LYS A 41 14.88 0.02 4.35
CA LYS A 41 15.57 0.77 3.30
C LYS A 41 14.58 1.38 2.29
N GLY A 42 13.53 0.65 1.95
CA GLY A 42 12.50 1.13 1.05
C GLY A 42 11.76 2.34 1.59
N VAL A 43 11.34 2.27 2.86
CA VAL A 43 10.65 3.38 3.52
C VAL A 43 11.57 4.59 3.68
N GLU A 44 12.83 4.38 4.05
CA GLU A 44 13.82 5.47 4.12
C GLU A 44 13.97 6.17 2.77
N ARG A 45 14.01 5.41 1.70
CA ARG A 45 14.08 5.98 0.35
C ARG A 45 12.86 6.81 0.00
N LEU A 46 11.67 6.33 0.35
CA LEU A 46 10.44 7.09 0.16
C LEU A 46 10.44 8.38 0.98
N HIS A 47 10.91 8.34 2.22
CA HIS A 47 11.05 9.54 3.04
C HIS A 47 12.03 10.54 2.40
N ALA A 48 13.15 10.05 1.89
CA ALA A 48 14.13 10.90 1.21
C ALA A 48 13.55 11.59 -0.03
N LEU A 49 12.57 10.96 -0.70
CA LEU A 49 11.86 11.52 -1.84
C LEU A 49 10.69 12.44 -1.45
N GLY A 50 10.47 12.62 -0.15
CA GLY A 50 9.42 13.50 0.36
C GLY A 50 8.07 12.85 0.58
N PHE A 51 7.99 11.52 0.55
CA PHE A 51 6.74 10.80 0.77
C PHE A 51 6.56 10.42 2.24
N ARG A 52 5.33 10.49 2.71
CA ARG A 52 4.86 9.80 3.91
C ARG A 52 4.29 8.46 3.50
N THR A 53 4.33 7.48 4.39
CA THR A 53 3.86 6.12 4.11
C THR A 53 2.66 5.77 4.96
N ALA A 54 1.67 5.13 4.34
CA ALA A 54 0.45 4.69 4.99
C ALA A 54 0.25 3.19 4.71
N ALA A 55 0.37 2.39 5.76
CA ALA A 55 0.14 0.95 5.67
C ALA A 55 -1.36 0.65 5.82
N MET A 56 -1.94 -0.03 4.85
CA MET A 56 -3.34 -0.46 4.91
C MET A 56 -3.43 -1.72 5.75
N ALA A 57 -3.78 -1.55 7.02
CA ALA A 57 -3.85 -2.67 7.97
C ALA A 57 -4.83 -2.34 9.10
N LEU A 58 -5.38 -3.39 9.71
CA LEU A 58 -6.26 -3.26 10.86
C LEU A 58 -5.44 -3.53 12.12
N THR A 59 -5.14 -2.49 12.89
CA THR A 59 -4.46 -2.57 14.18
C THR A 59 -5.19 -1.68 15.19
N ASP A 60 -4.86 -1.83 16.48
CA ASP A 60 -5.54 -1.08 17.54
C ASP A 60 -5.31 0.43 17.43
N ASP A 61 -4.16 0.83 16.89
CA ASP A 61 -3.78 2.24 16.74
C ASP A 61 -3.97 2.77 15.31
N SER A 62 -4.68 2.04 14.46
CA SER A 62 -4.90 2.50 13.09
C SER A 62 -5.86 3.68 13.04
N VAL A 63 -5.58 4.61 12.11
CA VAL A 63 -6.45 5.77 11.87
C VAL A 63 -7.44 5.43 10.74
N SER A 64 -8.58 6.10 10.75
CA SER A 64 -9.56 5.91 9.68
C SER A 64 -9.07 6.55 8.39
N ILE A 65 -9.42 5.96 7.26
CA ILE A 65 -9.03 6.44 5.93
C ILE A 65 -9.52 7.86 5.63
N ASP A 66 -10.55 8.32 6.32
CA ASP A 66 -11.08 9.68 6.16
C ASP A 66 -10.44 10.70 7.12
N ASP A 67 -9.37 10.31 7.82
CA ASP A 67 -8.66 11.21 8.72
C ASP A 67 -8.09 12.42 7.96
N ALA A 68 -8.29 13.61 8.54
CA ALA A 68 -7.88 14.86 7.90
C ALA A 68 -6.35 14.97 7.71
N GLN A 69 -5.56 14.37 8.59
CA GLN A 69 -4.10 14.38 8.47
C GLN A 69 -3.64 13.62 7.22
N LEU A 70 -4.28 12.51 6.91
CA LEU A 70 -3.97 11.74 5.70
C LEU A 70 -4.31 12.57 4.46
N ALA A 71 -5.47 13.19 4.44
CA ALA A 71 -5.91 14.01 3.31
C ALA A 71 -5.02 15.23 3.08
N ALA A 72 -4.36 15.71 4.13
CA ALA A 72 -3.48 16.88 4.08
C ALA A 72 -2.06 16.54 3.58
N GLU A 73 -1.67 15.27 3.56
CA GLU A 73 -0.34 14.88 3.10
C GLU A 73 -0.19 15.11 1.59
N PRO A 74 0.77 15.96 1.15
CA PRO A 74 0.92 16.28 -0.27
C PRO A 74 1.48 15.12 -1.09
N ARG A 75 2.26 14.24 -0.45
CA ARG A 75 2.86 13.07 -1.09
C ARG A 75 2.70 11.87 -0.18
N LEU A 76 1.78 11.00 -0.54
CA LEU A 76 1.43 9.83 0.27
C LEU A 76 1.66 8.56 -0.53
N ALA A 77 2.48 7.65 0.00
CA ALA A 77 2.69 6.31 -0.53
C ALA A 77 1.80 5.35 0.25
N ILE A 78 0.87 4.72 -0.43
CA ILE A 78 -0.04 3.74 0.17
C ILE A 78 0.57 2.35 0.00
N VAL A 79 0.76 1.65 1.11
CA VAL A 79 1.37 0.31 1.14
C VAL A 79 0.27 -0.73 1.30
N LEU A 80 0.18 -1.62 0.32
CA LEU A 80 -0.82 -2.67 0.28
C LEU A 80 -0.15 -4.04 0.47
N GLY A 81 -0.79 -4.91 1.23
CA GLY A 81 -0.30 -6.25 1.48
C GLY A 81 -0.91 -7.30 0.58
N THR A 82 -0.52 -8.56 0.80
CA THR A 82 -1.09 -9.71 0.12
C THR A 82 -2.48 -10.01 0.65
N GLU A 83 -3.27 -10.71 -0.15
CA GLU A 83 -4.52 -11.30 0.33
C GLU A 83 -4.21 -12.37 1.38
N GLY A 84 -5.02 -12.41 2.43
CA GLY A 84 -4.86 -13.34 3.53
C GLY A 84 -3.98 -12.77 4.63
N ASP A 85 -2.66 -12.85 4.50
CA ASP A 85 -1.73 -12.45 5.55
C ASP A 85 -1.56 -10.93 5.70
N GLY A 86 -1.84 -10.17 4.66
CA GLY A 86 -1.69 -8.73 4.68
C GLY A 86 -0.23 -8.29 4.76
N LEU A 87 0.01 -7.18 5.47
CA LEU A 87 1.35 -6.62 5.67
C LEU A 87 2.02 -7.23 6.89
N SER A 88 3.34 -7.42 6.82
CA SER A 88 4.11 -7.89 7.97
C SER A 88 4.12 -6.84 9.09
N PRO A 89 4.25 -7.26 10.37
CA PRO A 89 4.38 -6.32 11.48
C PRO A 89 5.54 -5.33 11.32
N ARG A 90 6.65 -5.78 10.73
CA ARG A 90 7.80 -4.92 10.46
C ARG A 90 7.48 -3.81 9.48
N THR A 91 6.71 -4.10 8.43
CA THR A 91 6.27 -3.11 7.45
C THR A 91 5.34 -2.10 8.11
N ILE A 92 4.37 -2.56 8.89
CA ILE A 92 3.45 -1.68 9.61
C ILE A 92 4.20 -0.75 10.55
N ALA A 93 5.16 -1.27 11.31
CA ALA A 93 5.96 -0.48 12.24
C ALA A 93 6.84 0.56 11.54
N ALA A 94 7.28 0.31 10.32
CA ALA A 94 8.13 1.22 9.55
C ALA A 94 7.36 2.37 8.90
N CYS A 95 6.04 2.24 8.70
CA CYS A 95 5.23 3.25 8.05
C CYS A 95 4.84 4.38 9.01
N ASP A 96 4.60 5.57 8.46
CA ASP A 96 4.19 6.75 9.22
C ASP A 96 2.77 6.62 9.77
N TYR A 97 1.89 6.00 9.00
CA TYR A 97 0.49 5.77 9.38
C TYR A 97 0.12 4.31 9.19
N THR A 98 -0.77 3.85 10.05
CA THR A 98 -1.51 2.60 9.83
C THR A 98 -2.97 3.00 9.60
N VAL A 99 -3.54 2.60 8.46
CA VAL A 99 -4.82 3.10 8.00
C VAL A 99 -5.81 1.96 7.85
N LYS A 100 -7.02 2.17 8.34
CA LYS A 100 -8.12 1.22 8.20
C LYS A 100 -9.29 1.84 7.45
N ILE A 101 -10.02 1.01 6.72
CA ILE A 101 -11.32 1.36 6.17
C ILE A 101 -12.36 0.92 7.21
N PRO A 102 -13.16 1.85 7.78
CA PRO A 102 -14.17 1.46 8.75
C PRO A 102 -15.18 0.46 8.15
N MET A 103 -15.44 -0.62 8.86
CA MET A 103 -16.32 -1.69 8.41
C MET A 103 -17.47 -1.85 9.40
N ALA A 104 -18.65 -2.18 8.87
CA ALA A 104 -19.84 -2.44 9.67
C ALA A 104 -19.96 -3.94 10.00
N HIS A 105 -20.71 -4.26 11.06
CA HIS A 105 -21.11 -5.63 11.41
C HIS A 105 -19.95 -6.61 11.64
N GLY A 106 -18.81 -6.13 12.17
CA GLY A 106 -17.70 -6.99 12.52
C GLY A 106 -16.89 -7.52 11.35
N VAL A 107 -17.07 -6.97 10.17
CA VAL A 107 -16.25 -7.32 9.01
C VAL A 107 -14.86 -6.69 9.17
N ASP A 108 -13.80 -7.51 9.14
CA ASP A 108 -12.45 -7.05 9.46
C ASP A 108 -11.67 -6.56 8.24
N SER A 109 -11.94 -7.07 7.06
CA SER A 109 -11.14 -6.71 5.89
C SER A 109 -11.94 -6.70 4.60
N LEU A 110 -11.47 -5.87 3.66
CA LEU A 110 -11.88 -5.90 2.26
C LEU A 110 -10.85 -6.67 1.43
N ASN A 111 -11.29 -7.18 0.29
CA ASN A 111 -10.37 -7.62 -0.77
C ASN A 111 -9.39 -6.48 -1.08
N VAL A 112 -8.11 -6.81 -1.32
CA VAL A 112 -7.06 -5.81 -1.53
C VAL A 112 -7.36 -4.90 -2.74
N ALA A 113 -7.97 -5.41 -3.79
CA ALA A 113 -8.34 -4.61 -4.95
C ALA A 113 -9.42 -3.58 -4.60
N ALA A 114 -10.44 -3.99 -3.83
CA ALA A 114 -11.48 -3.09 -3.36
C ALA A 114 -10.92 -2.05 -2.39
N ALA A 115 -10.06 -2.47 -1.47
CA ALA A 115 -9.40 -1.57 -0.53
C ALA A 115 -8.54 -0.54 -1.25
N SER A 116 -7.80 -0.95 -2.28
CA SER A 116 -6.98 -0.03 -3.08
C SER A 116 -7.83 1.01 -3.80
N ALA A 117 -8.98 0.60 -4.36
CA ALA A 117 -9.88 1.52 -5.05
C ALA A 117 -10.43 2.60 -4.09
N VAL A 118 -10.84 2.19 -2.88
CA VAL A 118 -11.31 3.14 -1.87
C VAL A 118 -10.21 4.10 -1.46
N ALA A 119 -9.00 3.57 -1.22
CA ALA A 119 -7.85 4.39 -0.83
C ALA A 119 -7.48 5.40 -1.91
N PHE A 120 -7.42 4.98 -3.16
CA PHE A 120 -7.05 5.87 -4.27
C PHE A 120 -8.09 6.97 -4.48
N TRP A 121 -9.37 6.66 -4.30
CA TRP A 121 -10.42 7.67 -4.40
C TRP A 121 -10.37 8.65 -3.23
N GLN A 122 -10.32 8.15 -1.99
CA GLN A 122 -10.38 8.96 -0.79
C GLN A 122 -9.14 9.84 -0.60
N LEU A 123 -7.97 9.30 -0.93
CA LEU A 123 -6.68 9.95 -0.68
C LEU A 123 -6.04 10.53 -1.94
N ARG A 124 -6.80 10.66 -3.03
CA ARG A 124 -6.27 11.23 -4.27
C ARG A 124 -5.81 12.67 -4.06
N ALA A 125 -4.79 13.04 -4.83
CA ALA A 125 -4.34 14.43 -4.87
C ALA A 125 -5.46 15.33 -5.41
N LYS A 126 -5.63 16.47 -4.77
CA LYS A 126 -6.68 17.44 -5.11
C LYS A 126 -6.10 18.66 -5.79
#